data_b9607c14b61a62c53ba9f78105881607
#
_entry.id   b9607c14b61a62c53ba9f78105881607
#
_cell.length_a   1.000
_cell.length_b   1.000
_cell.length_c   1.000
_cell.angle_alpha   90.00
_cell.angle_beta   90.00
_cell.angle_gamma   90.00
#
_symmetry.space_group_name_H-M   'P 1'
#
loop_
_entity.id
_entity.type
_entity.pdbx_description
1 polymer ?
#
loop_
_entity_poly.entity_id
_entity_poly.type
_entity_poly.pdbx_seq_one_letter_code
_entity_poly.pdbx_strand_id
1 'polypeptide(L)'
;MSLVPYVVEQTSRGERSYDIFSRLLNERIIMLSDEVNDATASLVVAQLLYLEGQDPDKDIHLYINSPGGSISAGMAIYDTMQFIKCDVSTICIGMAASMGAFLLSSGARGKRIALPNAEIMIHQPSAGTQGKVTDMEIDVEHFLKLKKRLNQILADNTGKDPEQVKQDSERDHWMLAEEAREYGLVDKVIYKR
;
A
#
# COMPACT_ATOMS: atom_id res chain seq x y z
N MET A 1 4.03 6.43 23.36
CA MET A 1 4.78 7.09 22.28
C MET A 1 6.10 6.35 22.14
N SER A 2 6.36 5.72 21.00
CA SER A 2 7.69 5.19 20.70
C SER A 2 8.65 6.36 20.47
N LEU A 3 9.85 6.28 21.07
CA LEU A 3 10.91 7.26 20.83
C LEU A 3 11.37 7.13 19.37
N VAL A 4 11.21 8.19 18.58
CA VAL A 4 11.74 8.27 17.22
C VAL A 4 13.22 8.69 17.33
N PRO A 5 14.19 7.87 16.89
CA PRO A 5 15.59 8.22 16.96
C PRO A 5 15.97 9.36 16.01
N TYR A 6 16.94 10.17 16.41
CA TYR A 6 17.52 11.23 15.59
C TYR A 6 18.87 10.80 15.03
N VAL A 7 19.14 11.19 13.79
CA VAL A 7 20.42 11.02 13.10
C VAL A 7 21.03 12.38 12.88
N VAL A 8 22.31 12.53 13.26
CA VAL A 8 23.08 13.76 13.03
C VAL A 8 24.05 13.52 11.88
N GLU A 9 23.95 14.32 10.83
CA GLU A 9 24.85 14.29 9.68
C GLU A 9 25.76 15.52 9.70
N GLN A 10 27.05 15.30 9.51
CA GLN A 10 28.01 16.36 9.29
C GLN A 10 28.07 16.72 7.81
N THR A 11 27.79 17.97 7.49
CA THR A 11 27.88 18.51 6.13
C THR A 11 28.93 19.62 6.05
N SER A 12 29.33 19.98 4.85
CA SER A 12 30.22 21.14 4.63
C SER A 12 29.67 22.49 5.16
N ARG A 13 28.37 22.54 5.51
CA ARG A 13 27.66 23.71 6.03
C ARG A 13 27.31 23.61 7.52
N GLY A 14 27.82 22.59 8.21
CA GLY A 14 27.58 22.31 9.64
C GLY A 14 26.77 21.03 9.86
N GLU A 15 26.37 20.81 11.10
CA GLU A 15 25.59 19.65 11.52
C GLU A 15 24.11 19.84 11.17
N ARG A 16 23.46 18.78 10.66
CA ARG A 16 22.03 18.69 10.47
C ARG A 16 21.48 17.49 11.22
N SER A 17 20.42 17.72 11.99
CA SER A 17 19.71 16.67 12.72
C SER A 17 18.39 16.36 12.01
N TYR A 18 18.12 15.08 11.79
CA TYR A 18 16.86 14.56 11.23
C TYR A 18 16.31 13.49 12.16
N ASP A 19 14.99 13.39 12.30
CA ASP A 19 14.42 12.12 12.75
C ASP A 19 14.62 11.05 11.67
N ILE A 20 14.55 9.77 12.07
CA ILE A 20 14.87 8.66 11.16
C ILE A 20 13.95 8.62 9.94
N PHE A 21 12.65 8.96 10.08
CA PHE A 21 11.71 8.94 8.96
C PHE A 21 11.99 10.08 7.98
N SER A 22 12.27 11.28 8.47
CA SER A 22 12.70 12.41 7.63
C SER A 22 14.02 12.11 6.91
N ARG A 23 14.93 11.37 7.56
CA ARG A 23 16.19 10.95 6.92
C ARG A 23 15.93 9.93 5.80
N LEU A 24 15.07 8.93 6.04
CA LEU A 24 14.68 7.96 5.02
C LEU A 24 13.92 8.61 3.85
N LEU A 25 13.09 9.62 4.13
CA LEU A 25 12.37 10.36 3.08
C LEU A 25 13.34 11.05 2.11
N ASN A 26 14.50 11.54 2.58
CA ASN A 26 15.54 12.09 1.70
C ASN A 26 16.12 11.04 0.72
N GLU A 27 16.02 9.75 1.07
CA GLU A 27 16.36 8.63 0.18
C GLU A 27 15.13 8.10 -0.59
N ARG A 28 14.06 8.89 -0.62
CA ARG A 28 12.79 8.58 -1.31
C ARG A 28 12.09 7.33 -0.76
N ILE A 29 12.27 7.06 0.53
CA ILE A 29 11.67 5.93 1.24
C ILE A 29 10.51 6.44 2.10
N ILE A 30 9.32 5.86 1.88
CA ILE A 30 8.11 6.08 2.67
C ILE A 30 7.79 4.79 3.43
N MET A 31 7.40 4.91 4.71
CA MET A 31 7.01 3.79 5.54
C MET A 31 5.49 3.82 5.80
N LEU A 32 4.78 2.77 5.37
CA LEU A 32 3.41 2.49 5.76
C LEU A 32 3.43 1.28 6.72
N SER A 33 3.63 1.55 8.01
CA SER A 33 3.87 0.52 9.04
C SER A 33 2.76 0.47 10.10
N ASP A 34 1.53 0.84 9.73
CA ASP A 34 0.36 0.87 10.62
C ASP A 34 -0.91 0.60 9.83
N GLU A 35 -2.05 0.66 10.50
CA GLU A 35 -3.37 0.61 9.88
C GLU A 35 -3.56 1.73 8.85
N VAL A 36 -4.19 1.40 7.73
CA VAL A 36 -4.60 2.38 6.72
C VAL A 36 -5.82 3.14 7.19
N ASN A 37 -5.63 4.40 7.57
CA ASN A 37 -6.66 5.33 8.03
C ASN A 37 -6.41 6.73 7.46
N ASP A 38 -7.30 7.69 7.74
CA ASP A 38 -7.21 9.03 7.17
C ASP A 38 -5.89 9.75 7.53
N ALA A 39 -5.37 9.53 8.74
CA ALA A 39 -4.12 10.15 9.18
C ALA A 39 -2.91 9.55 8.46
N THR A 40 -2.80 8.22 8.43
CA THR A 40 -1.69 7.53 7.74
C THR A 40 -1.74 7.77 6.23
N ALA A 41 -2.94 7.78 5.62
CA ALA A 41 -3.10 8.08 4.21
C ALA A 41 -2.68 9.52 3.88
N SER A 42 -3.11 10.50 4.67
CA SER A 42 -2.71 11.90 4.46
C SER A 42 -1.19 12.08 4.52
N LEU A 43 -0.51 11.38 5.43
CA LEU A 43 0.95 11.42 5.53
C LEU A 43 1.63 10.79 4.31
N VAL A 44 1.17 9.63 3.85
CA VAL A 44 1.73 8.96 2.67
C VAL A 44 1.50 9.81 1.41
N VAL A 45 0.29 10.33 1.22
CA VAL A 45 -0.06 11.21 0.08
C VAL A 45 0.82 12.46 0.07
N ALA A 46 0.99 13.13 1.22
CA ALA A 46 1.85 14.31 1.31
C ALA A 46 3.31 14.00 0.95
N GLN A 47 3.83 12.86 1.40
CA GLN A 47 5.20 12.42 1.08
C GLN A 47 5.35 12.06 -0.40
N LEU A 48 4.37 11.39 -1.02
CA LEU A 48 4.38 11.10 -2.46
C LEU A 48 4.44 12.38 -3.29
N LEU A 49 3.57 13.35 -3.01
CA LEU A 49 3.52 14.63 -3.70
C LEU A 49 4.81 15.46 -3.47
N TYR A 50 5.35 15.45 -2.25
CA TYR A 50 6.61 16.11 -1.94
C TYR A 50 7.76 15.54 -2.75
N LEU A 51 7.88 14.21 -2.81
CA LEU A 51 8.96 13.52 -3.53
C LEU A 51 8.85 13.70 -5.05
N GLU A 52 7.63 13.70 -5.61
CA GLU A 52 7.43 14.05 -7.01
C GLU A 52 7.92 15.47 -7.31
N GLY A 53 7.56 16.43 -6.45
CA GLY A 53 8.01 17.82 -6.60
C GLY A 53 9.53 18.00 -6.48
N GLN A 54 10.25 17.07 -5.84
CA GLN A 54 11.72 17.11 -5.76
C GLN A 54 12.38 16.57 -7.03
N ASP A 55 11.93 15.44 -7.54
CA ASP A 55 12.47 14.80 -8.74
C ASP A 55 11.43 13.82 -9.32
N PRO A 56 10.73 14.20 -10.39
CA PRO A 56 9.67 13.36 -10.97
C PRO A 56 10.18 12.13 -11.74
N ASP A 57 11.48 12.05 -12.03
CA ASP A 57 12.07 10.98 -12.83
C ASP A 57 12.66 9.84 -11.99
N LYS A 58 12.70 10.01 -10.67
CA LYS A 58 13.22 9.00 -9.75
C LYS A 58 12.12 8.22 -9.05
N ASP A 59 12.33 6.93 -8.90
CA ASP A 59 11.43 6.04 -8.16
C ASP A 59 11.23 6.48 -6.71
N ILE A 60 10.04 6.19 -6.20
CA ILE A 60 9.69 6.29 -4.78
C ILE A 60 9.55 4.86 -4.24
N HIS A 61 10.07 4.61 -3.04
CA HIS A 61 10.04 3.30 -2.40
C HIS A 61 9.04 3.31 -1.24
N LEU A 62 7.89 2.66 -1.42
CA LEU A 62 6.85 2.51 -0.38
C LEU A 62 7.02 1.16 0.31
N TYR A 63 7.54 1.18 1.53
CA TYR A 63 7.65 0.01 2.39
C TYR A 63 6.35 -0.21 3.15
N ILE A 64 5.80 -1.42 3.07
CA ILE A 64 4.49 -1.78 3.62
C ILE A 64 4.65 -2.88 4.68
N ASN A 65 4.18 -2.58 5.90
CA ASN A 65 3.94 -3.53 6.98
C ASN A 65 2.62 -3.17 7.65
N SER A 66 1.51 -3.53 7.03
CA SER A 66 0.18 -3.03 7.39
C SER A 66 -0.87 -4.13 7.39
N PRO A 67 -1.76 -4.16 8.39
CA PRO A 67 -2.92 -5.06 8.40
C PRO A 67 -4.02 -4.62 7.41
N GLY A 68 -3.87 -3.49 6.73
CA GLY A 68 -4.90 -2.86 5.93
C GLY A 68 -5.71 -1.84 6.71
N GLY A 69 -6.98 -1.64 6.38
CA GLY A 69 -7.86 -0.67 7.05
C GLY A 69 -8.86 -0.02 6.09
N SER A 70 -9.09 1.28 6.24
CA SER A 70 -10.10 2.04 5.50
C SER A 70 -9.89 2.01 4.00
N ILE A 71 -10.93 1.62 3.27
CA ILE A 71 -10.93 1.57 1.79
C ILE A 71 -10.75 2.98 1.22
N SER A 72 -11.48 3.97 1.72
CA SER A 72 -11.39 5.35 1.21
C SER A 72 -10.00 5.95 1.41
N ALA A 73 -9.40 5.73 2.59
CA ALA A 73 -8.04 6.15 2.89
C ALA A 73 -7.01 5.44 1.97
N GLY A 74 -7.17 4.13 1.77
CA GLY A 74 -6.32 3.36 0.86
C GLY A 74 -6.46 3.78 -0.59
N MET A 75 -7.67 4.10 -1.05
CA MET A 75 -7.90 4.61 -2.40
C MET A 75 -7.26 5.99 -2.61
N ALA A 76 -7.19 6.84 -1.59
CA ALA A 76 -6.47 8.12 -1.69
C ALA A 76 -4.97 7.90 -1.93
N ILE A 77 -4.35 6.92 -1.26
CA ILE A 77 -2.95 6.53 -1.52
C ILE A 77 -2.82 5.97 -2.93
N TYR A 78 -3.68 5.01 -3.30
CA TYR A 78 -3.67 4.36 -4.62
C TYR A 78 -3.78 5.38 -5.75
N ASP A 79 -4.80 6.23 -5.72
CA ASP A 79 -5.02 7.22 -6.78
C ASP A 79 -3.82 8.18 -6.87
N THR A 80 -3.20 8.56 -5.73
CA THR A 80 -1.98 9.40 -5.74
C THR A 80 -0.80 8.66 -6.36
N MET A 81 -0.59 7.38 -6.01
CA MET A 81 0.47 6.56 -6.63
C MET A 81 0.33 6.48 -8.15
N GLN A 82 -0.92 6.41 -8.67
CA GLN A 82 -1.18 6.36 -10.11
C GLN A 82 -1.14 7.75 -10.78
N PHE A 83 -1.37 8.81 -10.02
CA PHE A 83 -1.44 10.19 -10.53
C PHE A 83 -0.07 10.84 -10.72
N ILE A 84 0.87 10.58 -9.82
CA ILE A 84 2.21 11.15 -9.87
C ILE A 84 3.03 10.54 -11.02
N LYS A 85 4.05 11.29 -11.48
CA LYS A 85 4.93 10.84 -12.58
C LYS A 85 5.95 9.79 -12.15
N CYS A 86 6.37 9.82 -10.88
CA CYS A 86 7.32 8.86 -10.34
C CYS A 86 6.75 7.44 -10.36
N ASP A 87 7.53 6.46 -10.74
CA ASP A 87 7.21 5.07 -10.44
C ASP A 87 7.28 4.84 -8.92
N VAL A 88 6.24 4.22 -8.37
CA VAL A 88 6.21 3.81 -6.97
C VAL A 88 6.55 2.33 -6.87
N SER A 89 7.75 2.02 -6.38
CA SER A 89 8.12 0.66 -6.00
C SER A 89 7.51 0.32 -4.65
N THR A 90 6.79 -0.80 -4.55
CA THR A 90 6.18 -1.26 -3.30
C THR A 90 6.94 -2.45 -2.74
N ILE A 91 7.23 -2.42 -1.44
CA ILE A 91 8.05 -3.45 -0.78
C ILE A 91 7.34 -3.94 0.48
N CYS A 92 6.91 -5.20 0.49
CA CYS A 92 6.34 -5.82 1.68
C CYS A 92 7.44 -6.28 2.64
N ILE A 93 7.37 -5.77 3.88
CA ILE A 93 8.19 -6.21 5.01
C ILE A 93 7.26 -6.69 6.13
N GLY A 94 7.42 -7.92 6.60
CA GLY A 94 6.53 -8.50 7.60
C GLY A 94 5.17 -8.88 7.02
N MET A 95 4.23 -7.93 6.91
CA MET A 95 2.87 -8.24 6.46
C MET A 95 2.29 -7.15 5.55
N ALA A 96 1.54 -7.58 4.55
CA ALA A 96 0.63 -6.73 3.80
C ALA A 96 -0.74 -7.41 3.68
N ALA A 97 -1.72 -7.00 4.48
CA ALA A 97 -3.04 -7.61 4.49
C ALA A 97 -4.13 -6.64 4.01
N SER A 98 -5.19 -7.18 3.38
CA SER A 98 -6.37 -6.38 2.99
C SER A 98 -5.99 -5.17 2.13
N MET A 99 -6.30 -3.96 2.57
CA MET A 99 -5.91 -2.73 1.87
C MET A 99 -4.37 -2.59 1.73
N GLY A 100 -3.58 -3.18 2.64
CA GLY A 100 -2.12 -3.25 2.53
C GLY A 100 -1.67 -4.11 1.34
N ALA A 101 -2.30 -5.27 1.11
CA ALA A 101 -2.04 -6.12 -0.05
C ALA A 101 -2.50 -5.45 -1.36
N PHE A 102 -3.61 -4.73 -1.32
CA PHE A 102 -4.10 -3.95 -2.44
C PHE A 102 -3.06 -2.89 -2.87
N LEU A 103 -2.55 -2.09 -1.92
CA LEU A 103 -1.52 -1.09 -2.18
C LEU A 103 -0.20 -1.73 -2.64
N LEU A 104 0.20 -2.86 -2.06
CA LEU A 104 1.38 -3.61 -2.48
C LEU A 104 1.29 -4.01 -3.96
N SER A 105 0.15 -4.57 -4.37
CA SER A 105 -0.08 -4.99 -5.76
C SER A 105 -0.17 -3.83 -6.75
N SER A 106 -0.38 -2.60 -6.24
CA SER A 106 -0.60 -1.39 -7.04
C SER A 106 0.67 -0.60 -7.36
N GLY A 107 1.83 -1.09 -6.95
CA GLY A 107 3.13 -0.54 -7.35
C GLY A 107 3.40 -0.68 -8.84
N ALA A 108 4.40 0.04 -9.34
CA ALA A 108 4.82 -0.01 -10.73
C ALA A 108 5.21 -1.44 -11.13
N ARG A 109 4.80 -1.89 -12.31
CA ARG A 109 5.07 -3.25 -12.81
C ARG A 109 6.58 -3.52 -12.86
N GLY A 110 6.98 -4.69 -12.37
CA GLY A 110 8.39 -5.09 -12.23
C GLY A 110 9.07 -4.54 -10.98
N LYS A 111 8.39 -3.66 -10.20
CA LYS A 111 8.91 -2.99 -9.00
C LYS A 111 8.12 -3.31 -7.72
N ARG A 112 7.26 -4.33 -7.75
CA ARG A 112 6.51 -4.83 -6.60
C ARG A 112 7.30 -5.98 -5.98
N ILE A 113 7.63 -5.84 -4.69
CA ILE A 113 8.63 -6.68 -4.03
C ILE A 113 8.08 -7.22 -2.71
N ALA A 114 8.44 -8.44 -2.36
CA ALA A 114 8.28 -8.95 -1.01
C ALA A 114 9.63 -9.44 -0.45
N LEU A 115 9.84 -9.29 0.86
CA LEU A 115 10.91 -9.98 1.55
C LEU A 115 10.52 -11.45 1.82
N PRO A 116 11.48 -12.37 1.98
CA PRO A 116 11.21 -13.82 1.93
C PRO A 116 10.22 -14.34 2.97
N ASN A 117 10.13 -13.69 4.11
CA ASN A 117 9.25 -14.10 5.22
C ASN A 117 8.01 -13.19 5.34
N ALA A 118 7.72 -12.39 4.30
CA ALA A 118 6.53 -11.56 4.29
C ALA A 118 5.27 -12.40 4.05
N GLU A 119 4.20 -12.02 4.73
CA GLU A 119 2.87 -12.60 4.58
C GLU A 119 1.96 -11.61 3.88
N ILE A 120 1.23 -12.07 2.88
CA ILE A 120 0.31 -11.26 2.10
C ILE A 120 -1.08 -11.86 2.19
N MET A 121 -2.11 -11.03 2.44
CA MET A 121 -3.48 -11.52 2.53
C MET A 121 -4.44 -10.65 1.74
N ILE A 122 -5.24 -11.30 0.91
CA ILE A 122 -6.36 -10.67 0.21
C ILE A 122 -7.68 -11.22 0.74
N HIS A 123 -8.68 -10.35 0.84
CA HIS A 123 -10.06 -10.71 1.15
C HIS A 123 -11.05 -9.65 0.66
N GLN A 124 -12.33 -9.99 0.67
CA GLN A 124 -13.38 -9.02 0.33
C GLN A 124 -13.50 -7.89 1.35
N PRO A 125 -14.02 -6.72 0.98
CA PRO A 125 -14.32 -5.65 1.91
C PRO A 125 -15.22 -6.11 3.05
N SER A 126 -14.88 -5.72 4.28
CA SER A 126 -15.77 -5.81 5.43
C SER A 126 -16.48 -4.48 5.60
N ALA A 127 -17.81 -4.50 5.69
CA ALA A 127 -18.63 -3.31 5.88
C ALA A 127 -19.82 -3.61 6.76
N GLY A 128 -20.35 -2.58 7.39
CA GLY A 128 -21.58 -2.64 8.17
C GLY A 128 -22.39 -1.36 7.97
N THR A 129 -23.72 -1.47 8.06
CA THR A 129 -24.61 -0.30 8.00
C THR A 129 -25.71 -0.42 9.04
N GLN A 130 -26.21 0.71 9.49
CA GLN A 130 -27.27 0.81 10.48
C GLN A 130 -28.10 2.07 10.19
N GLY A 131 -29.42 1.96 10.27
CA GLY A 131 -30.30 3.09 10.04
C GLY A 131 -31.65 2.70 9.49
N LYS A 132 -32.28 3.60 8.70
CA LYS A 132 -33.52 3.29 7.99
C LYS A 132 -33.27 2.31 6.87
N VAL A 133 -34.25 1.48 6.55
CA VAL A 133 -34.12 0.43 5.51
C VAL A 133 -33.62 0.99 4.18
N THR A 134 -34.21 2.08 3.71
CA THR A 134 -33.80 2.71 2.44
C THR A 134 -32.34 3.22 2.47
N ASP A 135 -31.90 3.78 3.60
CA ASP A 135 -30.50 4.23 3.76
C ASP A 135 -29.54 3.02 3.74
N MET A 136 -29.93 1.92 4.40
CA MET A 136 -29.16 0.67 4.38
C MET A 136 -29.05 0.06 2.97
N GLU A 137 -30.12 0.13 2.17
CA GLU A 137 -30.10 -0.33 0.77
C GLU A 137 -29.08 0.49 -0.07
N ILE A 138 -29.05 1.81 0.12
CA ILE A 138 -28.09 2.71 -0.54
C ILE A 138 -26.65 2.34 -0.15
N ASP A 139 -26.40 2.13 1.16
CA ASP A 139 -25.07 1.74 1.65
C ASP A 139 -24.63 0.39 1.08
N VAL A 140 -25.51 -0.61 1.07
CA VAL A 140 -25.21 -1.93 0.52
C VAL A 140 -24.88 -1.83 -0.97
N GLU A 141 -25.66 -1.07 -1.76
CA GLU A 141 -25.37 -0.84 -3.18
C GLU A 141 -23.99 -0.18 -3.38
N HIS A 142 -23.65 0.80 -2.54
CA HIS A 142 -22.34 1.44 -2.55
C HIS A 142 -21.20 0.45 -2.24
N PHE A 143 -21.34 -0.39 -1.21
CA PHE A 143 -20.33 -1.40 -0.86
C PHE A 143 -20.14 -2.43 -1.97
N LEU A 144 -21.20 -2.84 -2.65
CA LEU A 144 -21.10 -3.75 -3.79
C LEU A 144 -20.34 -3.12 -4.97
N LYS A 145 -20.54 -1.82 -5.24
CA LYS A 145 -19.77 -1.08 -6.25
C LYS A 145 -18.28 -1.01 -5.88
N LEU A 146 -17.95 -0.73 -4.62
CA LEU A 146 -16.57 -0.72 -4.12
C LEU A 146 -15.91 -2.11 -4.24
N LYS A 147 -16.59 -3.17 -3.78
CA LYS A 147 -16.11 -4.55 -3.92
C LYS A 147 -15.77 -4.88 -5.36
N LYS A 148 -16.68 -4.56 -6.31
CA LYS A 148 -16.43 -4.79 -7.73
C LYS A 148 -15.23 -4.02 -8.26
N ARG A 149 -15.08 -2.75 -7.88
CA ARG A 149 -13.95 -1.91 -8.28
C ARG A 149 -12.61 -2.44 -7.76
N LEU A 150 -12.54 -2.81 -6.49
CA LEU A 150 -11.33 -3.36 -5.88
C LEU A 150 -10.91 -4.68 -6.54
N ASN A 151 -11.87 -5.58 -6.78
CA ASN A 151 -11.60 -6.85 -7.46
C ASN A 151 -11.09 -6.64 -8.89
N GLN A 152 -11.64 -5.66 -9.62
CA GLN A 152 -11.17 -5.34 -10.96
C GLN A 152 -9.73 -4.83 -10.94
N ILE A 153 -9.40 -3.90 -10.03
CA ILE A 153 -8.02 -3.38 -9.91
C ILE A 153 -7.05 -4.51 -9.52
N LEU A 154 -7.43 -5.37 -8.57
CA LEU A 154 -6.60 -6.53 -8.21
C LEU A 154 -6.40 -7.49 -9.40
N ALA A 155 -7.44 -7.73 -10.20
CA ALA A 155 -7.35 -8.55 -11.41
C ALA A 155 -6.40 -7.91 -12.44
N ASP A 156 -6.53 -6.61 -12.67
CA ASP A 156 -5.64 -5.87 -13.57
C ASP A 156 -4.18 -5.90 -13.11
N ASN A 157 -3.95 -5.78 -11.78
CA ASN A 157 -2.62 -5.80 -11.19
C ASN A 157 -1.98 -7.20 -11.23
N THR A 158 -2.76 -8.25 -11.00
CA THR A 158 -2.27 -9.64 -10.92
C THR A 158 -2.27 -10.35 -12.27
N GLY A 159 -3.00 -9.85 -13.25
CA GLY A 159 -3.22 -10.50 -14.54
C GLY A 159 -4.18 -11.70 -14.48
N LYS A 160 -4.91 -11.86 -13.39
CA LYS A 160 -5.91 -12.93 -13.21
C LYS A 160 -7.29 -12.51 -13.72
N ASP A 161 -8.13 -13.51 -13.96
CA ASP A 161 -9.53 -13.27 -14.27
C ASP A 161 -10.26 -12.63 -13.08
N PRO A 162 -11.10 -11.60 -13.27
CA PRO A 162 -11.83 -10.94 -12.19
C PRO A 162 -12.73 -11.87 -11.36
N GLU A 163 -13.34 -12.89 -11.95
CA GLU A 163 -14.15 -13.87 -11.22
C GLU A 163 -13.26 -14.80 -10.38
N GLN A 164 -12.03 -15.12 -10.83
CA GLN A 164 -11.06 -15.84 -10.03
C GLN A 164 -10.63 -15.01 -8.81
N VAL A 165 -10.26 -13.75 -9.00
CA VAL A 165 -9.91 -12.84 -7.88
C VAL A 165 -11.06 -12.72 -6.88
N LYS A 166 -12.30 -12.61 -7.37
CA LYS A 166 -13.49 -12.54 -6.53
C LYS A 166 -13.68 -13.82 -5.69
N GLN A 167 -13.45 -15.00 -6.26
CA GLN A 167 -13.53 -16.27 -5.54
C GLN A 167 -12.42 -16.40 -4.50
N ASP A 168 -11.18 -16.09 -4.88
CA ASP A 168 -10.00 -16.17 -4.02
C ASP A 168 -10.08 -15.20 -2.83
N SER A 169 -10.70 -14.04 -3.03
CA SER A 169 -10.88 -13.02 -1.99
C SER A 169 -12.19 -13.13 -1.20
N GLU A 170 -13.01 -14.16 -1.41
CA GLU A 170 -14.29 -14.33 -0.67
C GLU A 170 -14.05 -14.59 0.83
N ARG A 171 -12.91 -15.19 1.19
CA ARG A 171 -12.41 -15.37 2.55
C ARG A 171 -10.95 -14.94 2.63
N ASP A 172 -10.40 -14.87 3.83
CA ASP A 172 -8.99 -14.55 4.03
C ASP A 172 -8.12 -15.57 3.29
N HIS A 173 -7.44 -15.07 2.26
CA HIS A 173 -6.52 -15.84 1.43
C HIS A 173 -5.09 -15.39 1.75
N TRP A 174 -4.46 -16.12 2.65
CA TRP A 174 -3.08 -15.88 3.07
C TRP A 174 -2.10 -16.54 2.11
N MET A 175 -1.04 -15.82 1.80
CA MET A 175 0.05 -16.23 0.91
C MET A 175 1.39 -15.85 1.53
N LEU A 176 2.35 -16.75 1.48
CA LEU A 176 3.76 -16.42 1.71
C LEU A 176 4.33 -15.67 0.49
N ALA A 177 5.50 -15.07 0.64
CA ALA A 177 6.09 -14.20 -0.38
C ALA A 177 6.15 -14.83 -1.78
N GLU A 178 6.57 -16.10 -1.88
CA GLU A 178 6.67 -16.80 -3.17
C GLU A 178 5.29 -17.12 -3.77
N GLU A 179 4.31 -17.49 -2.93
CA GLU A 179 2.93 -17.73 -3.35
C GLU A 179 2.29 -16.42 -3.87
N ALA A 180 2.57 -15.30 -3.19
CA ALA A 180 2.11 -13.97 -3.62
C ALA A 180 2.74 -13.55 -4.95
N ARG A 181 4.01 -13.96 -5.22
CA ARG A 181 4.64 -13.76 -6.51
C ARG A 181 3.98 -14.61 -7.60
N GLU A 182 3.72 -15.88 -7.35
CA GLU A 182 3.04 -16.77 -8.29
C GLU A 182 1.59 -16.32 -8.55
N TYR A 183 0.95 -15.77 -7.54
CA TYR A 183 -0.38 -15.16 -7.68
C TYR A 183 -0.34 -13.89 -8.54
N GLY A 184 0.76 -13.13 -8.54
CA GLY A 184 0.95 -11.89 -9.29
C GLY A 184 0.76 -10.61 -8.46
N LEU A 185 0.66 -10.73 -7.13
CA LEU A 185 0.58 -9.57 -6.23
C LEU A 185 1.91 -8.82 -6.13
N VAL A 186 3.03 -9.54 -6.26
CA VAL A 186 4.37 -8.99 -6.34
C VAL A 186 5.11 -9.55 -7.55
N ASP A 187 6.16 -8.86 -7.98
CA ASP A 187 6.97 -9.26 -9.13
C ASP A 187 8.20 -10.07 -8.72
N LYS A 188 8.72 -9.81 -7.50
CA LYS A 188 10.00 -10.38 -7.02
C LYS A 188 9.96 -10.66 -5.53
N VAL A 189 10.66 -11.74 -5.13
CA VAL A 189 11.06 -11.96 -3.74
C VAL A 189 12.56 -11.70 -3.64
N ILE A 190 12.98 -10.79 -2.75
CA ILE A 190 14.38 -10.36 -2.64
C ILE A 190 14.96 -10.85 -1.31
N TYR A 191 16.00 -11.67 -1.37
CA TYR A 191 16.70 -12.23 -0.22
C TYR A 191 17.85 -11.36 0.27
N LYS A 192 18.45 -10.57 -0.61
CA LYS A 192 19.55 -9.62 -0.29
C LYS A 192 19.45 -8.38 -1.18
N ARG A 193 19.79 -7.25 -0.58
CA ARG A 193 19.88 -5.96 -1.29
C ARG A 193 21.18 -5.84 -2.06
#